data_f8c0f34ca855b6934f8f287e31cbd1f4
#
_entry.id   f8c0f34ca855b6934f8f287e31cbd1f4
#
_cell.length_a   1.000
_cell.length_b   1.000
_cell.length_c   1.000
_cell.angle_alpha   90.00
_cell.angle_beta   90.00
_cell.angle_gamma   90.00
#
_symmetry.space_group_name_H-M   'P 1'
#
loop_
_entity.id
_entity.type
_entity.pdbx_description
1 polymer ?
#
loop_
_entity_poly.entity_id
_entity_poly.type
_entity_poly.pdbx_seq_one_letter_code
_entity_poly.pdbx_strand_id
1 'polypeptide(L)'
;MRHISIKWRMTIWFTVVMVAIAALVLMFVMLMNRNSVTRPPEAELVYMVQRNADDVEFDHGGWDFSDVELYGHGVYTEIFDENGQRLAGTAPASVTDTADFEHCRLHTVTGSDGGTYYVYDQRLTIGSGGLWLRGTIDSAARGSVMEVIVPLAWALLPGLVLVSALGGWLISSLSFRPLEKVIDAASSISDGGDLSRRIGLPRGRSEIHRLAAAFDDMFDRLERSFHAEAQFTSDASHELRTPVTVILAECETLEQGQPSPEEYKGGVTVIHRQAEQMSRLIGQLLHITRLEQGTQKVSFEQADLGELAEVVCEQQRLLAPEDTTLTCHTQPLTLELDVLLMTRLLNNLISNAFRYGVPGGHVDVAVRREGDDAVLTVSDDGIGIAPEQQERIWQRFYQVDPARSGGEGTGLGLYMVQQIARLHGGTVSVDSAPGKGSTFTVRLPLRPAA
;
A
#
# COMPACT_ATOMS: atom_id res chain seq x y z
N MET A 1 21.40 20.02 6.00
CA MET A 1 20.97 19.16 7.12
C MET A 1 20.90 17.75 6.59
N ARG A 2 21.76 16.82 7.05
CA ARG A 2 21.72 15.41 6.66
C ARG A 2 20.33 14.86 7.00
N HIS A 3 19.62 14.36 6.03
CA HIS A 3 18.30 13.75 6.22
C HIS A 3 18.47 12.48 7.07
N ILE A 4 18.13 12.61 8.36
CA ILE A 4 18.05 11.46 9.27
C ILE A 4 17.01 10.50 8.68
N SER A 5 17.36 9.23 8.47
CA SER A 5 16.45 8.23 7.91
C SER A 5 15.18 8.12 8.77
N ILE A 6 14.07 7.77 8.15
CA ILE A 6 12.77 7.60 8.84
C ILE A 6 12.90 6.61 10.00
N LYS A 7 13.73 5.57 9.87
CA LYS A 7 14.03 4.59 10.92
C LYS A 7 14.58 5.27 12.19
N TRP A 8 15.59 6.14 12.03
CA TRP A 8 16.17 6.87 13.15
C TRP A 8 15.21 7.86 13.79
N ARG A 9 14.40 8.56 13.01
CA ARG A 9 13.39 9.47 13.53
C ARG A 9 12.36 8.75 14.40
N MET A 10 11.86 7.60 13.95
CA MET A 10 10.90 6.79 14.69
C MET A 10 11.51 6.23 15.99
N THR A 11 12.75 5.72 15.93
CA THR A 11 13.45 5.21 17.12
C THR A 11 13.64 6.31 18.14
N ILE A 12 14.12 7.50 17.76
CA ILE A 12 14.28 8.65 18.65
C ILE A 12 12.93 9.05 19.26
N TRP A 13 11.89 9.16 18.45
CA TRP A 13 10.56 9.55 18.91
C TRP A 13 10.02 8.55 19.94
N PHE A 14 10.13 7.26 19.68
CA PHE A 14 9.71 6.19 20.58
C PHE A 14 10.49 6.25 21.91
N THR A 15 11.80 6.43 21.85
CA THR A 15 12.65 6.54 23.04
C THR A 15 12.28 7.79 23.87
N VAL A 16 12.09 8.94 23.23
CA VAL A 16 11.68 10.17 23.90
C VAL A 16 10.33 10.02 24.62
N VAL A 17 9.35 9.42 23.95
CA VAL A 17 8.03 9.19 24.56
C VAL A 17 8.13 8.24 25.78
N MET A 18 8.91 7.17 25.68
CA MET A 18 9.10 6.24 26.78
C MET A 18 9.79 6.90 27.98
N VAL A 19 10.81 7.72 27.74
CA VAL A 19 11.48 8.48 28.79
C VAL A 19 10.54 9.51 29.41
N ALA A 20 9.71 10.18 28.61
CA ALA A 20 8.72 11.13 29.13
C ALA A 20 7.67 10.45 30.02
N ILE A 21 7.18 9.28 29.62
CA ILE A 21 6.25 8.48 30.43
C ILE A 21 6.91 8.06 31.75
N ALA A 22 8.16 7.57 31.72
CA ALA A 22 8.91 7.18 32.94
C ALA A 22 9.11 8.38 33.86
N ALA A 23 9.46 9.56 33.33
CA ALA A 23 9.60 10.77 34.12
C ALA A 23 8.26 11.21 34.74
N LEU A 24 7.14 11.09 34.01
CA LEU A 24 5.81 11.43 34.51
C LEU A 24 5.37 10.48 35.63
N VAL A 25 5.62 9.18 35.48
CA VAL A 25 5.35 8.19 36.55
C VAL A 25 6.18 8.49 37.81
N LEU A 26 7.48 8.77 37.63
CA LEU A 26 8.36 9.11 38.76
C LEU A 26 7.89 10.40 39.46
N MET A 27 7.52 11.43 38.67
CA MET A 27 6.96 12.67 39.21
C MET A 27 5.65 12.43 39.97
N PHE A 28 4.77 11.59 39.47
CA PHE A 28 3.52 11.23 40.15
C PHE A 28 3.77 10.54 41.51
N VAL A 29 4.71 9.58 41.53
CA VAL A 29 5.11 8.90 42.78
C VAL A 29 5.70 9.92 43.76
N MET A 30 6.54 10.84 43.31
CA MET A 30 7.08 11.91 44.15
C MET A 30 5.99 12.82 44.70
N LEU A 31 5.01 13.23 43.90
CA LEU A 31 3.91 14.06 44.34
C LEU A 31 3.00 13.34 45.37
N MET A 32 2.68 12.07 45.12
CA MET A 32 1.91 11.26 46.06
C MET A 32 2.62 11.14 47.44
N ASN A 33 3.91 10.90 47.40
CA ASN A 33 4.69 10.78 48.63
C ASN A 33 4.79 12.12 49.38
N ARG A 34 4.87 13.26 48.67
CA ARG A 34 4.89 14.60 49.28
C ARG A 34 3.57 14.98 49.95
N ASN A 35 2.45 14.49 49.44
CA ASN A 35 1.12 14.75 49.99
C ASN A 35 0.77 13.83 51.20
N SER A 36 1.55 12.77 51.45
CA SER A 36 1.47 12.01 52.69
C SER A 36 2.08 12.87 53.77
N VAL A 37 1.23 13.65 54.47
CA VAL A 37 1.63 14.47 55.63
C VAL A 37 2.03 13.51 56.74
N THR A 38 3.24 13.01 56.70
CA THR A 38 3.84 12.25 57.80
C THR A 38 4.62 13.26 58.63
N ARG A 39 4.15 13.46 59.88
CA ARG A 39 4.91 14.26 60.85
C ARG A 39 6.29 13.62 61.02
N PRO A 40 7.35 14.40 61.20
CA PRO A 40 8.65 13.83 61.51
C PRO A 40 8.52 12.98 62.81
N PRO A 41 9.34 11.91 62.98
CA PRO A 41 9.22 11.02 64.15
C PRO A 41 9.19 11.77 65.48
N GLU A 42 9.96 12.83 65.60
CA GLU A 42 9.99 13.71 66.76
C GLU A 42 8.64 14.36 67.09
N ALA A 43 8.00 14.93 66.04
CA ALA A 43 6.71 15.60 66.17
C ALA A 43 5.56 14.60 66.41
N GLU A 44 5.63 13.40 65.86
CA GLU A 44 4.69 12.34 66.10
C GLU A 44 4.80 11.83 67.53
N LEU A 45 6.04 11.63 68.04
CA LEU A 45 6.33 11.24 69.42
C LEU A 45 5.73 12.25 70.39
N VAL A 46 6.04 13.55 70.20
CA VAL A 46 5.52 14.60 71.12
C VAL A 46 3.99 14.62 71.10
N TYR A 47 3.40 14.54 69.87
CA TYR A 47 1.94 14.52 69.71
C TYR A 47 1.27 13.33 70.46
N MET A 48 1.82 12.11 70.28
CA MET A 48 1.24 10.90 70.88
C MET A 48 1.37 10.93 72.40
N VAL A 49 2.52 11.36 72.97
CA VAL A 49 2.70 11.47 74.42
C VAL A 49 1.79 12.54 74.99
N GLN A 50 1.60 13.68 74.31
CA GLN A 50 0.67 14.73 74.74
C GLN A 50 -0.78 14.24 74.77
N ARG A 51 -1.18 13.59 73.67
CA ARG A 51 -2.53 12.99 73.54
C ARG A 51 -2.76 11.94 74.59
N ASN A 52 -1.82 11.03 74.82
CA ASN A 52 -1.90 10.01 75.86
C ASN A 52 -1.92 10.65 77.31
N ALA A 53 -1.29 11.79 77.45
CA ALA A 53 -1.34 12.55 78.66
C ALA A 53 -2.72 13.11 78.97
N ASP A 54 -3.45 13.54 77.96
CA ASP A 54 -4.83 14.03 78.09
C ASP A 54 -5.84 12.89 78.35
N ASP A 55 -5.51 11.67 77.86
CA ASP A 55 -6.34 10.46 78.05
C ASP A 55 -6.13 9.74 79.37
N VAL A 56 -5.18 10.21 80.27
CA VAL A 56 -4.99 9.68 81.62
C VAL A 56 -6.02 10.29 82.57
N GLU A 57 -6.84 9.47 83.19
CA GLU A 57 -7.85 9.88 84.17
C GLU A 57 -7.48 9.46 85.59
N PHE A 58 -7.93 10.26 86.51
CA PHE A 58 -7.82 9.90 87.97
C PHE A 58 -9.20 9.79 88.56
N ASP A 59 -9.68 8.54 88.77
CA ASP A 59 -11.02 8.27 89.28
C ASP A 59 -10.99 7.34 90.51
N HIS A 60 -11.89 7.58 91.44
CA HIS A 60 -12.06 6.80 92.67
C HIS A 60 -10.78 6.54 93.48
N GLY A 61 -9.78 7.42 93.42
CA GLY A 61 -8.54 7.31 94.14
C GLY A 61 -7.45 6.44 93.53
N GLY A 62 -7.62 6.14 92.23
CA GLY A 62 -6.65 5.40 91.39
C GLY A 62 -6.49 6.01 90.03
N TRP A 63 -5.39 5.70 89.38
CA TRP A 63 -5.11 6.08 88.02
C TRP A 63 -5.78 5.12 87.02
N ASP A 64 -6.49 5.64 86.02
CA ASP A 64 -7.07 4.87 84.92
C ASP A 64 -6.30 5.13 83.63
N PHE A 65 -5.85 4.05 82.97
CA PHE A 65 -5.08 4.05 81.78
C PHE A 65 -5.82 3.33 80.63
N SER A 66 -7.11 3.04 80.81
CA SER A 66 -7.87 2.23 79.84
C SER A 66 -7.97 2.86 78.43
N ASP A 67 -7.97 4.18 78.39
CA ASP A 67 -8.07 4.94 77.13
C ASP A 67 -6.71 5.36 76.59
N VAL A 68 -5.60 5.08 77.28
CA VAL A 68 -4.25 5.42 76.86
C VAL A 68 -3.76 4.45 75.77
N GLU A 69 -3.37 4.94 74.61
CA GLU A 69 -2.78 4.13 73.55
C GLU A 69 -1.29 3.86 73.84
N LEU A 70 -1.02 2.72 74.51
CA LEU A 70 0.34 2.36 74.92
C LEU A 70 1.29 2.03 73.78
N TYR A 71 0.74 1.71 72.57
CA TYR A 71 1.50 1.55 71.34
C TYR A 71 0.66 1.97 70.20
N GLY A 72 1.05 3.01 69.52
CA GLY A 72 0.41 3.53 68.32
C GLY A 72 1.35 4.34 67.43
N HIS A 73 1.18 4.28 66.10
CA HIS A 73 1.99 5.04 65.15
C HIS A 73 3.52 4.84 65.26
N GLY A 74 3.96 3.69 65.80
CA GLY A 74 5.39 3.37 66.07
C GLY A 74 5.97 4.00 67.28
N VAL A 75 5.12 4.68 68.10
CA VAL A 75 5.47 5.22 69.43
C VAL A 75 5.12 4.20 70.49
N TYR A 76 6.06 3.88 71.32
CA TYR A 76 5.88 3.12 72.60
C TYR A 76 5.69 4.13 73.74
N THR A 77 4.63 3.99 74.50
CA THR A 77 4.36 4.83 75.67
C THR A 77 4.47 4.02 76.92
N GLU A 78 5.28 4.48 77.90
CA GLU A 78 5.42 3.93 79.20
C GLU A 78 4.95 4.96 80.23
N ILE A 79 4.31 4.48 81.34
CA ILE A 79 3.80 5.30 82.40
C ILE A 79 4.51 4.89 83.67
N PHE A 80 5.07 5.86 84.43
CA PHE A 80 5.81 5.65 85.61
C PHE A 80 5.22 6.48 86.75
N ASP A 81 5.35 6.00 87.99
CA ASP A 81 5.04 6.76 89.22
C ASP A 81 6.13 7.81 89.51
N GLU A 82 5.96 8.61 90.61
CA GLU A 82 6.96 9.58 91.01
C GLU A 82 8.28 8.96 91.51
N ASN A 83 8.29 7.68 91.87
CA ASN A 83 9.47 6.95 92.29
C ASN A 83 10.19 6.26 91.10
N GLY A 84 9.71 6.42 89.91
CA GLY A 84 10.28 5.80 88.67
C GLY A 84 9.89 4.33 88.53
N GLN A 85 8.84 3.86 89.22
CA GLN A 85 8.32 2.51 89.03
C GLN A 85 7.33 2.50 87.83
N ARG A 86 7.53 1.60 86.84
CA ARG A 86 6.64 1.48 85.68
C ARG A 86 5.28 0.90 86.13
N LEU A 87 4.21 1.63 85.83
CA LEU A 87 2.83 1.27 86.06
C LEU A 87 2.17 0.60 84.85
N ALA A 88 2.46 1.09 83.64
CA ALA A 88 1.89 0.58 82.40
C ALA A 88 2.83 0.81 81.22
N GLY A 89 2.56 0.12 80.11
CA GLY A 89 3.27 0.25 78.87
C GLY A 89 4.54 -0.58 78.69
N THR A 90 5.18 -0.48 77.52
CA THR A 90 6.42 -1.21 77.25
C THR A 90 7.31 -0.31 76.38
N ALA A 91 8.62 -0.41 76.58
CA ALA A 91 9.61 0.16 75.65
C ALA A 91 10.03 -0.86 74.56
N PRO A 92 10.66 -0.43 73.50
CA PRO A 92 11.39 -1.34 72.60
C PRO A 92 12.41 -2.15 73.40
N ALA A 93 12.52 -3.46 73.12
CA ALA A 93 13.43 -4.34 73.85
C ALA A 93 14.91 -3.92 73.81
N SER A 94 15.28 -3.15 72.83
CA SER A 94 16.62 -2.58 72.57
C SER A 94 16.91 -1.32 73.40
N VAL A 95 15.87 -0.67 73.96
CA VAL A 95 16.01 0.59 74.67
C VAL A 95 15.94 0.30 76.22
N THR A 96 17.07 0.47 76.86
CA THR A 96 17.17 0.51 78.32
C THR A 96 17.58 1.92 78.72
N ASP A 97 16.59 2.83 78.75
CA ASP A 97 16.84 4.18 79.21
C ASP A 97 16.67 4.30 80.71
N THR A 98 17.78 4.58 81.37
CA THR A 98 17.88 4.82 82.80
C THR A 98 18.08 6.30 83.16
N ALA A 99 17.92 7.18 82.11
CA ALA A 99 18.08 8.59 82.33
C ALA A 99 16.97 9.14 83.27
N ASP A 100 17.31 10.16 84.05
CA ASP A 100 16.34 10.88 84.88
C ASP A 100 15.26 11.52 83.98
N PHE A 101 14.01 11.52 84.46
CA PHE A 101 12.89 12.11 83.74
C PHE A 101 13.03 13.64 83.67
N GLU A 102 12.96 14.19 82.44
CA GLU A 102 12.97 15.64 82.17
C GLU A 102 11.70 16.10 81.52
N HIS A 103 10.89 16.90 82.22
CA HIS A 103 9.59 17.36 81.69
C HIS A 103 9.72 18.15 80.35
N CYS A 104 8.93 17.76 79.39
CA CYS A 104 8.86 18.39 78.05
C CYS A 104 10.20 18.42 77.31
N ARG A 105 11.07 17.48 77.54
CA ARG A 105 12.37 17.37 76.91
C ARG A 105 12.43 16.18 75.95
N LEU A 106 12.83 16.49 74.70
CA LEU A 106 13.15 15.48 73.68
C LEU A 106 14.65 15.18 73.78
N HIS A 107 15.04 13.93 73.85
CA HIS A 107 16.44 13.49 73.81
C HIS A 107 16.59 12.22 72.95
N THR A 108 17.82 11.86 72.66
CA THR A 108 18.12 10.67 71.87
C THR A 108 18.83 9.63 72.72
N VAL A 109 18.43 8.36 72.61
CA VAL A 109 19.05 7.21 73.26
C VAL A 109 19.51 6.24 72.18
N THR A 110 20.69 5.63 72.37
CA THR A 110 21.19 4.55 71.52
C THR A 110 20.79 3.21 72.09
N GLY A 111 20.01 2.45 71.38
CA GLY A 111 19.59 1.10 71.75
C GLY A 111 20.74 0.09 71.69
N SER A 112 20.54 -1.05 72.34
CA SER A 112 21.49 -2.18 72.35
C SER A 112 21.68 -2.81 70.95
N ASP A 113 20.80 -2.54 70.04
CA ASP A 113 20.85 -2.90 68.58
C ASP A 113 21.65 -1.92 67.73
N GLY A 114 22.18 -0.83 68.32
CA GLY A 114 22.85 0.25 67.69
C GLY A 114 21.90 1.24 66.97
N GLY A 115 20.57 1.07 67.10
CA GLY A 115 19.56 2.01 66.58
C GLY A 115 19.49 3.26 67.42
N THR A 116 19.14 4.40 66.82
CA THR A 116 18.89 5.65 67.55
C THR A 116 17.41 5.81 67.81
N TYR A 117 17.04 6.09 69.03
CA TYR A 117 15.64 6.29 69.42
C TYR A 117 15.46 7.71 69.93
N TYR A 118 14.35 8.33 69.61
CA TYR A 118 13.91 9.54 70.29
C TYR A 118 13.07 9.19 71.49
N VAL A 119 13.33 9.85 72.60
CA VAL A 119 12.60 9.73 73.84
C VAL A 119 12.07 11.10 74.30
N TYR A 120 10.80 11.14 74.66
CA TYR A 120 10.15 12.34 75.16
C TYR A 120 9.39 12.07 76.45
N ASP A 121 9.65 12.90 77.45
CA ASP A 121 9.05 12.74 78.81
C ASP A 121 8.06 13.86 79.07
N GLN A 122 6.89 13.52 79.54
CA GLN A 122 5.87 14.45 80.02
C GLN A 122 5.44 14.13 81.46
N ARG A 123 5.50 15.11 82.32
CA ARG A 123 4.99 15.00 83.68
C ARG A 123 3.52 15.42 83.73
N LEU A 124 2.69 14.58 84.35
CA LEU A 124 1.32 14.89 84.69
C LEU A 124 1.24 15.09 86.20
N THR A 125 0.52 16.13 86.62
CA THR A 125 0.24 16.40 88.01
C THR A 125 -1.24 16.60 88.22
N ILE A 126 -1.93 15.68 88.88
CA ILE A 126 -3.36 15.73 89.12
C ILE A 126 -3.56 15.60 90.63
N GLY A 127 -4.06 16.65 91.29
CA GLY A 127 -4.20 16.65 92.77
C GLY A 127 -2.87 16.62 93.49
N SER A 128 -2.64 15.65 94.40
CA SER A 128 -1.41 15.44 95.15
C SER A 128 -0.49 14.36 94.59
N GLY A 129 -0.84 13.76 93.37
CA GLY A 129 -0.05 12.71 92.76
C GLY A 129 0.53 13.15 91.45
N GLY A 130 1.72 12.66 91.09
CA GLY A 130 2.40 12.91 89.81
C GLY A 130 2.68 11.61 89.07
N LEU A 131 2.60 11.67 87.75
CA LEU A 131 2.99 10.59 86.84
C LEU A 131 3.97 11.11 85.77
N TRP A 132 4.78 10.18 85.31
CA TRP A 132 5.60 10.42 84.14
C TRP A 132 5.15 9.56 82.95
N LEU A 133 4.91 10.18 81.80
CA LEU A 133 4.72 9.49 80.55
C LEU A 133 5.99 9.61 79.71
N ARG A 134 6.56 8.48 79.36
CA ARG A 134 7.73 8.41 78.50
C ARG A 134 7.32 7.78 77.16
N GLY A 135 7.47 8.51 76.12
CA GLY A 135 7.31 8.00 74.71
C GLY A 135 8.67 7.67 74.11
N THR A 136 8.71 6.61 73.36
CA THR A 136 9.91 6.18 72.63
C THR A 136 9.54 5.84 71.20
N ILE A 137 10.28 6.35 70.21
CA ILE A 137 10.12 6.04 68.78
C ILE A 137 11.49 5.82 68.13
N ASP A 138 11.58 4.82 67.26
CA ASP A 138 12.78 4.61 66.43
C ASP A 138 13.00 5.78 65.47
N SER A 139 14.18 6.39 65.49
CA SER A 139 14.52 7.47 64.55
C SER A 139 14.54 7.00 63.08
N ALA A 140 14.81 5.70 62.87
CA ALA A 140 14.82 5.06 61.56
C ALA A 140 13.47 4.46 61.18
N ALA A 141 12.44 4.51 62.06
CA ALA A 141 11.15 3.84 61.85
C ALA A 141 10.42 4.25 60.58
N ARG A 142 10.91 5.26 59.88
CA ARG A 142 10.44 5.70 58.56
C ARG A 142 11.63 6.09 57.65
N GLY A 143 12.48 5.10 57.29
CA GLY A 143 13.32 5.25 56.11
C GLY A 143 12.42 5.73 54.99
N SER A 144 12.64 6.94 54.48
CA SER A 144 11.74 7.51 53.46
C SER A 144 11.70 6.53 52.29
N VAL A 145 10.51 6.11 51.86
CA VAL A 145 10.30 5.29 50.66
C VAL A 145 11.10 5.87 49.49
N MET A 146 11.38 7.16 49.56
CA MET A 146 12.18 7.92 48.61
C MET A 146 13.67 7.52 48.58
N GLU A 147 14.25 7.13 49.74
CA GLU A 147 15.63 6.66 49.82
C GLU A 147 15.87 5.35 49.07
N VAL A 148 14.82 4.55 48.90
CA VAL A 148 14.86 3.33 48.08
C VAL A 148 14.46 3.56 46.67
N ILE A 149 13.42 4.36 46.40
CA ILE A 149 12.89 4.57 45.04
C ILE A 149 13.86 5.37 44.19
N VAL A 150 14.49 6.42 44.69
CA VAL A 150 15.36 7.29 43.92
C VAL A 150 16.58 6.55 43.35
N PRO A 151 17.39 5.83 44.15
CA PRO A 151 18.53 5.08 43.63
C PRO A 151 18.08 3.94 42.68
N LEU A 152 16.97 3.28 42.99
CA LEU A 152 16.41 2.24 42.13
C LEU A 152 15.99 2.81 40.76
N ALA A 153 15.35 3.98 40.72
CA ALA A 153 14.98 4.67 39.50
C ALA A 153 16.21 5.04 38.68
N TRP A 154 17.27 5.57 39.32
CA TRP A 154 18.53 5.88 38.65
C TRP A 154 19.24 4.65 38.07
N ALA A 155 19.13 3.49 38.71
CA ALA A 155 19.68 2.24 38.24
C ALA A 155 18.88 1.66 37.02
N LEU A 156 17.55 1.77 37.05
CA LEU A 156 16.67 1.20 36.03
C LEU A 156 16.53 2.06 34.79
N LEU A 157 16.65 3.40 34.91
CA LEU A 157 16.42 4.34 33.81
C LEU A 157 17.34 4.11 32.60
N PRO A 158 18.66 3.87 32.74
CA PRO A 158 19.54 3.53 31.63
C PRO A 158 19.11 2.24 30.91
N GLY A 159 18.70 1.22 31.66
CA GLY A 159 18.17 -0.03 31.11
C GLY A 159 16.90 0.20 30.28
N LEU A 160 15.97 1.01 30.78
CA LEU A 160 14.76 1.37 30.07
C LEU A 160 15.05 2.10 28.76
N VAL A 161 15.98 3.07 28.79
CA VAL A 161 16.41 3.80 27.57
C VAL A 161 17.01 2.84 26.54
N LEU A 162 17.87 1.93 26.98
CA LEU A 162 18.52 0.96 26.11
C LEU A 162 17.50 -0.01 25.49
N VAL A 163 16.58 -0.56 26.28
CA VAL A 163 15.52 -1.47 25.79
C VAL A 163 14.59 -0.74 24.85
N SER A 164 14.21 0.51 25.15
CA SER A 164 13.35 1.32 24.30
C SER A 164 14.02 1.66 22.96
N ALA A 165 15.31 2.02 22.98
CA ALA A 165 16.07 2.33 21.78
C ALA A 165 16.24 1.08 20.91
N LEU A 166 16.60 -0.05 21.51
CA LEU A 166 16.78 -1.33 20.80
C LEU A 166 15.47 -1.84 20.23
N GLY A 167 14.40 -1.83 21.02
CA GLY A 167 13.06 -2.23 20.59
C GLY A 167 12.51 -1.35 19.46
N GLY A 168 12.64 -0.03 19.59
CA GLY A 168 12.25 0.92 18.58
C GLY A 168 13.04 0.74 17.26
N TRP A 169 14.35 0.51 17.35
CA TRP A 169 15.19 0.21 16.19
C TRP A 169 14.80 -1.12 15.52
N LEU A 170 14.56 -2.16 16.30
CA LEU A 170 14.19 -3.49 15.79
C LEU A 170 12.82 -3.43 15.06
N ILE A 171 11.81 -2.85 15.70
CA ILE A 171 10.47 -2.70 15.14
C ILE A 171 10.55 -1.85 13.85
N SER A 172 11.24 -0.71 13.91
CA SER A 172 11.39 0.17 12.75
C SER A 172 12.13 -0.52 11.60
N SER A 173 13.22 -1.25 11.87
CA SER A 173 14.00 -1.94 10.84
C SER A 173 13.21 -3.06 10.15
N LEU A 174 12.42 -3.84 10.91
CA LEU A 174 11.57 -4.88 10.35
C LEU A 174 10.42 -4.31 9.53
N SER A 175 9.79 -3.23 10.01
CA SER A 175 8.63 -2.62 9.34
C SER A 175 8.98 -1.92 8.04
N PHE A 176 10.17 -1.33 7.91
CA PHE A 176 10.58 -0.58 6.72
C PHE A 176 11.43 -1.36 5.71
N ARG A 177 11.85 -2.60 6.02
CA ARG A 177 12.55 -3.47 5.06
C ARG A 177 11.79 -3.68 3.74
N PRO A 178 10.46 -3.94 3.75
CA PRO A 178 9.71 -4.10 2.51
C PRO A 178 9.66 -2.83 1.66
N LEU A 179 9.61 -1.67 2.29
CA LEU A 179 9.60 -0.38 1.59
C LEU A 179 10.92 -0.11 0.86
N GLU A 180 12.06 -0.50 1.44
CA GLU A 180 13.36 -0.41 0.77
C GLU A 180 13.38 -1.24 -0.52
N LYS A 181 12.83 -2.47 -0.48
CA LYS A 181 12.73 -3.30 -1.69
C LYS A 181 11.87 -2.66 -2.79
N VAL A 182 10.79 -1.97 -2.41
CA VAL A 182 9.95 -1.21 -3.37
C VAL A 182 10.75 -0.08 -4.01
N ILE A 183 11.48 0.68 -3.22
CA ILE A 183 12.30 1.80 -3.70
C ILE A 183 13.42 1.29 -4.62
N ASP A 184 14.12 0.21 -4.22
CA ASP A 184 15.21 -0.38 -5.00
C ASP A 184 14.71 -0.93 -6.34
N ALA A 185 13.54 -1.60 -6.36
CA ALA A 185 12.92 -2.08 -7.58
C ALA A 185 12.51 -0.91 -8.50
N ALA A 186 11.87 0.12 -7.96
CA ALA A 186 11.48 1.30 -8.72
C ALA A 186 12.69 2.06 -9.29
N SER A 187 13.76 2.20 -8.51
CA SER A 187 15.00 2.86 -8.96
C SER A 187 15.70 2.08 -10.06
N SER A 188 15.75 0.74 -9.96
CA SER A 188 16.39 -0.10 -10.97
C SER A 188 15.70 -0.03 -12.33
N ILE A 189 14.39 0.19 -12.35
CA ILE A 189 13.60 0.37 -13.57
C ILE A 189 13.82 1.76 -14.18
N SER A 190 13.92 2.79 -13.34
CA SER A 190 14.16 4.17 -13.80
C SER A 190 15.50 4.34 -14.51
N ASP A 191 16.52 3.55 -14.14
CA ASP A 191 17.86 3.60 -14.73
C ASP A 191 17.98 2.75 -16.01
N GLY A 192 16.85 2.34 -16.63
CA GLY A 192 16.85 1.52 -17.85
C GLY A 192 17.17 0.05 -17.59
N GLY A 193 16.97 -0.41 -16.36
CA GLY A 193 17.22 -1.79 -15.93
C GLY A 193 16.14 -2.77 -16.35
N ASP A 194 16.28 -3.99 -15.89
CA ASP A 194 15.45 -5.13 -16.19
C ASP A 194 14.01 -4.96 -15.68
N LEU A 195 13.07 -4.75 -16.60
CA LEU A 195 11.62 -4.64 -16.34
C LEU A 195 11.00 -5.96 -15.79
N SER A 196 11.73 -7.08 -15.86
CA SER A 196 11.26 -8.37 -15.31
C SER A 196 11.37 -8.46 -13.79
N ARG A 197 12.07 -7.53 -13.16
CA ARG A 197 12.20 -7.49 -11.70
C ARG A 197 10.86 -7.25 -11.03
N ARG A 198 10.60 -8.03 -9.98
CA ARG A 198 9.42 -7.90 -9.12
C ARG A 198 9.85 -7.68 -7.68
N ILE A 199 9.01 -7.00 -6.93
CA ILE A 199 9.20 -6.79 -5.49
C ILE A 199 9.08 -8.13 -4.77
N GLY A 200 8.16 -8.99 -5.21
CA GLY A 200 8.04 -10.38 -4.82
C GLY A 200 7.81 -10.59 -3.32
N LEU A 201 7.07 -9.71 -2.65
CA LEU A 201 6.73 -9.90 -1.25
C LEU A 201 5.73 -11.05 -1.10
N PRO A 202 5.89 -11.91 -0.07
CA PRO A 202 4.90 -12.94 0.24
C PRO A 202 3.51 -12.32 0.39
N ARG A 203 2.46 -13.06 0.02
CA ARG A 203 1.08 -12.59 0.20
C ARG A 203 0.80 -12.30 1.66
N GLY A 204 0.42 -11.07 1.99
CA GLY A 204 0.14 -10.59 3.33
C GLY A 204 -1.04 -9.61 3.35
N ARG A 205 -1.60 -9.36 4.54
CA ARG A 205 -2.79 -8.47 4.71
C ARG A 205 -2.42 -7.03 5.04
N SER A 206 -1.14 -6.69 5.21
CA SER A 206 -0.74 -5.31 5.53
C SER A 206 -0.80 -4.41 4.30
N GLU A 207 -0.92 -3.11 4.52
CA GLU A 207 -0.95 -2.06 3.50
C GLU A 207 0.29 -2.13 2.59
N ILE A 208 1.44 -2.51 3.15
CA ILE A 208 2.71 -2.64 2.42
C ILE A 208 2.64 -3.79 1.41
N HIS A 209 2.00 -4.93 1.77
CA HIS A 209 1.82 -6.04 0.84
C HIS A 209 0.87 -5.69 -0.30
N ARG A 210 -0.20 -4.91 -0.01
CA ARG A 210 -1.12 -4.39 -1.03
C ARG A 210 -0.41 -3.42 -1.97
N LEU A 211 0.44 -2.54 -1.43
CA LEU A 211 1.24 -1.60 -2.21
C LEU A 211 2.22 -2.35 -3.13
N ALA A 212 2.96 -3.34 -2.59
CA ALA A 212 3.88 -4.14 -3.38
C ALA A 212 3.17 -4.90 -4.52
N ALA A 213 2.00 -5.50 -4.25
CA ALA A 213 1.21 -6.17 -5.28
C ALA A 213 0.75 -5.19 -6.38
N ALA A 214 0.31 -3.97 -6.00
CA ALA A 214 -0.09 -2.96 -6.98
C ALA A 214 1.10 -2.50 -7.85
N PHE A 215 2.31 -2.41 -7.29
CA PHE A 215 3.53 -2.14 -8.07
C PHE A 215 3.89 -3.31 -8.98
N ASP A 216 3.83 -4.56 -8.50
CA ASP A 216 4.10 -5.74 -9.33
C ASP A 216 3.12 -5.81 -10.51
N ASP A 217 1.82 -5.55 -10.29
CA ASP A 217 0.80 -5.44 -11.35
C ASP A 217 1.11 -4.31 -12.36
N MET A 218 1.58 -3.17 -11.86
CA MET A 218 2.01 -2.05 -12.71
C MET A 218 3.23 -2.43 -13.55
N PHE A 219 4.23 -3.09 -12.98
CA PHE A 219 5.40 -3.56 -13.69
C PHE A 219 5.06 -4.63 -14.74
N ASP A 220 4.11 -5.54 -14.43
CA ASP A 220 3.60 -6.51 -15.41
C ASP A 220 2.94 -5.84 -16.62
N ARG A 221 2.20 -4.74 -16.39
CA ARG A 221 1.59 -3.97 -17.48
C ARG A 221 2.64 -3.22 -18.30
N LEU A 222 3.63 -2.62 -17.62
CA LEU A 222 4.70 -1.87 -18.28
C LEU A 222 5.58 -2.79 -19.11
N GLU A 223 5.98 -3.96 -18.59
CA GLU A 223 6.77 -4.96 -19.31
C GLU A 223 6.04 -5.44 -20.56
N ARG A 224 4.75 -5.80 -20.41
CA ARG A 224 3.91 -6.22 -21.55
C ARG A 224 3.79 -5.12 -22.60
N SER A 225 3.61 -3.86 -22.17
CA SER A 225 3.55 -2.72 -23.09
C SER A 225 4.87 -2.51 -23.84
N PHE A 226 5.99 -2.60 -23.11
CA PHE A 226 7.33 -2.43 -23.71
C PHE A 226 7.67 -3.54 -24.71
N HIS A 227 7.36 -4.79 -24.34
CA HIS A 227 7.54 -5.92 -25.27
C HIS A 227 6.66 -5.79 -26.51
N ALA A 228 5.40 -5.36 -26.36
CA ALA A 228 4.50 -5.14 -27.48
C ALA A 228 5.01 -4.01 -28.40
N GLU A 229 5.59 -2.94 -27.85
CA GLU A 229 6.17 -1.83 -28.61
C GLU A 229 7.47 -2.25 -29.33
N ALA A 230 8.34 -2.98 -28.65
CA ALA A 230 9.57 -3.51 -29.25
C ALA A 230 9.26 -4.49 -30.41
N GLN A 231 8.28 -5.39 -30.21
CA GLN A 231 7.82 -6.29 -31.25
C GLN A 231 7.22 -5.50 -32.44
N PHE A 232 6.37 -4.51 -32.18
CA PHE A 232 5.79 -3.65 -33.20
C PHE A 232 6.87 -2.96 -34.05
N THR A 233 7.89 -2.39 -33.41
CA THR A 233 9.00 -1.72 -34.11
C THR A 233 9.81 -2.70 -34.98
N SER A 234 10.05 -3.91 -34.44
CA SER A 234 10.73 -4.97 -35.17
C SER A 234 9.93 -5.40 -36.42
N ASP A 235 8.65 -5.70 -36.21
CA ASP A 235 7.76 -6.19 -37.28
C ASP A 235 7.57 -5.11 -38.38
N ALA A 236 7.35 -3.85 -37.97
CA ALA A 236 7.28 -2.72 -38.89
C ALA A 236 8.56 -2.58 -39.72
N SER A 237 9.73 -2.74 -39.08
CA SER A 237 11.02 -2.66 -39.76
C SER A 237 11.20 -3.80 -40.79
N HIS A 238 10.73 -5.01 -40.45
CA HIS A 238 10.77 -6.16 -41.34
C HIS A 238 9.85 -5.95 -42.55
N GLU A 239 8.60 -5.50 -42.34
CA GLU A 239 7.62 -5.27 -43.37
C GLU A 239 7.99 -4.09 -44.31
N LEU A 240 8.73 -3.11 -43.83
CA LEU A 240 9.26 -2.03 -44.67
C LEU A 240 10.53 -2.43 -45.41
N ARG A 241 11.36 -3.32 -44.88
CA ARG A 241 12.60 -3.75 -45.53
C ARG A 241 12.36 -4.54 -46.81
N THR A 242 11.35 -5.41 -46.82
CA THR A 242 11.05 -6.27 -47.98
C THR A 242 10.77 -5.45 -49.26
N PRO A 243 9.81 -4.50 -49.28
CA PRO A 243 9.55 -3.70 -50.46
C PRO A 243 10.75 -2.83 -50.89
N VAL A 244 11.52 -2.30 -49.90
CA VAL A 244 12.75 -1.53 -50.22
C VAL A 244 13.77 -2.42 -50.92
N THR A 245 13.97 -3.65 -50.47
CA THR A 245 14.89 -4.60 -51.11
C THR A 245 14.46 -4.92 -52.56
N VAL A 246 13.15 -5.11 -52.78
CA VAL A 246 12.62 -5.34 -54.15
C VAL A 246 12.85 -4.12 -55.04
N ILE A 247 12.59 -2.91 -54.56
CA ILE A 247 12.84 -1.66 -55.30
C ILE A 247 14.32 -1.57 -55.68
N LEU A 248 15.22 -1.78 -54.73
CA LEU A 248 16.66 -1.70 -54.98
C LEU A 248 17.13 -2.73 -56.01
N ALA A 249 16.70 -3.98 -55.87
CA ALA A 249 17.02 -5.04 -56.84
C ALA A 249 16.53 -4.74 -58.24
N GLU A 250 15.32 -4.18 -58.34
CA GLU A 250 14.76 -3.79 -59.67
C GLU A 250 15.54 -2.62 -60.26
N CYS A 251 15.88 -1.61 -59.45
CA CYS A 251 16.72 -0.50 -59.90
C CYS A 251 18.11 -0.99 -60.41
N GLU A 252 18.77 -1.89 -59.65
CA GLU A 252 20.06 -2.48 -60.04
C GLU A 252 19.94 -3.26 -61.36
N THR A 253 18.84 -4.00 -61.53
CA THR A 253 18.58 -4.75 -62.78
C THR A 253 18.42 -3.79 -63.98
N LEU A 254 17.68 -2.68 -63.80
CA LEU A 254 17.49 -1.67 -64.83
C LEU A 254 18.76 -0.87 -65.13
N GLU A 255 19.65 -0.65 -64.15
CA GLU A 255 20.91 0.09 -64.31
C GLU A 255 22.01 -0.74 -64.98
N GLN A 256 22.15 -2.02 -64.62
CA GLN A 256 23.22 -2.89 -65.10
C GLN A 256 22.91 -3.54 -66.46
N GLY A 257 21.63 -3.61 -66.85
CA GLY A 257 21.18 -4.18 -68.12
C GLY A 257 21.12 -3.15 -69.22
N GLN A 258 20.80 -3.61 -70.42
CA GLN A 258 20.27 -2.80 -71.50
C GLN A 258 18.81 -3.19 -71.73
N PRO A 259 17.91 -2.78 -70.82
CA PRO A 259 16.52 -3.23 -70.86
C PRO A 259 15.82 -2.73 -72.06
N SER A 260 15.01 -3.58 -72.71
CA SER A 260 14.05 -3.15 -73.71
C SER A 260 13.04 -2.13 -73.15
N PRO A 261 12.36 -1.33 -73.98
CA PRO A 261 11.35 -0.41 -73.49
C PRO A 261 10.24 -1.10 -72.64
N GLU A 262 9.89 -2.34 -73.01
CA GLU A 262 8.91 -3.16 -72.31
C GLU A 262 9.43 -3.59 -70.90
N GLU A 263 10.67 -4.06 -70.82
CA GLU A 263 11.32 -4.45 -69.53
C GLU A 263 11.50 -3.25 -68.65
N TYR A 264 11.91 -2.08 -69.17
CA TYR A 264 12.01 -0.83 -68.47
C TYR A 264 10.65 -0.40 -67.85
N LYS A 265 9.58 -0.46 -68.67
CA LYS A 265 8.22 -0.17 -68.27
C LYS A 265 7.75 -1.17 -67.13
N GLY A 266 8.08 -2.45 -67.30
CA GLY A 266 7.79 -3.48 -66.34
C GLY A 266 8.45 -3.19 -64.98
N GLY A 267 9.76 -2.89 -64.99
CA GLY A 267 10.51 -2.58 -63.76
C GLY A 267 9.99 -1.33 -63.06
N VAL A 268 9.70 -0.26 -63.79
CA VAL A 268 9.07 0.95 -63.22
C VAL A 268 7.71 0.64 -62.60
N THR A 269 6.92 -0.25 -63.19
CA THR A 269 5.63 -0.67 -62.63
C THR A 269 5.80 -1.44 -61.32
N VAL A 270 6.81 -2.30 -61.21
CA VAL A 270 7.15 -3.02 -59.96
C VAL A 270 7.56 -2.02 -58.87
N ILE A 271 8.46 -1.08 -59.20
CA ILE A 271 8.90 -0.04 -58.26
C ILE A 271 7.72 0.78 -57.74
N HIS A 272 6.85 1.24 -58.65
CA HIS A 272 5.66 2.02 -58.31
C HIS A 272 4.74 1.24 -57.35
N ARG A 273 4.44 -0.02 -57.66
CA ARG A 273 3.60 -0.88 -56.83
C ARG A 273 4.19 -1.06 -55.41
N GLN A 274 5.50 -1.26 -55.28
CA GLN A 274 6.17 -1.37 -53.99
C GLN A 274 6.13 -0.06 -53.19
N ALA A 275 6.33 1.09 -53.88
CA ALA A 275 6.22 2.40 -53.24
C ALA A 275 4.80 2.69 -52.73
N GLU A 276 3.76 2.33 -53.51
CA GLU A 276 2.36 2.42 -53.03
C GLU A 276 2.06 1.52 -51.86
N GLN A 277 2.59 0.28 -51.85
CA GLN A 277 2.47 -0.66 -50.73
C GLN A 277 3.09 -0.07 -49.48
N MET A 278 4.30 0.51 -49.53
CA MET A 278 4.95 1.19 -48.42
C MET A 278 4.12 2.38 -47.94
N SER A 279 3.58 3.20 -48.84
CA SER A 279 2.75 4.35 -48.46
C SER A 279 1.49 3.91 -47.71
N ARG A 280 0.82 2.84 -48.16
CA ARG A 280 -0.34 2.25 -47.47
C ARG A 280 0.06 1.72 -46.06
N LEU A 281 1.18 0.99 -45.95
CA LEU A 281 1.66 0.46 -44.67
C LEU A 281 1.96 1.57 -43.68
N ILE A 282 2.70 2.60 -44.07
CA ILE A 282 3.00 3.78 -43.24
C ILE A 282 1.70 4.46 -42.78
N GLY A 283 0.74 4.65 -43.69
CA GLY A 283 -0.56 5.22 -43.34
C GLY A 283 -1.33 4.38 -42.31
N GLN A 284 -1.30 3.05 -42.40
CA GLN A 284 -1.92 2.14 -41.43
C GLN A 284 -1.21 2.22 -40.07
N LEU A 285 0.13 2.22 -40.04
CA LEU A 285 0.93 2.33 -38.81
C LEU A 285 0.63 3.63 -38.07
N LEU A 286 0.62 4.76 -38.76
CA LEU A 286 0.29 6.07 -38.17
C LEU A 286 -1.13 6.10 -37.62
N HIS A 287 -2.09 5.46 -38.29
CA HIS A 287 -3.46 5.38 -37.79
C HIS A 287 -3.56 4.52 -36.53
N ILE A 288 -2.95 3.34 -36.52
CA ILE A 288 -2.93 2.46 -35.32
C ILE A 288 -2.30 3.19 -34.17
N THR A 289 -1.14 3.82 -34.35
CA THR A 289 -0.46 4.57 -33.28
C THR A 289 -1.34 5.69 -32.72
N ARG A 290 -2.06 6.43 -33.56
CA ARG A 290 -2.97 7.50 -33.09
C ARG A 290 -4.17 6.95 -32.33
N LEU A 291 -4.74 5.82 -32.76
CA LEU A 291 -5.84 5.16 -32.06
C LEU A 291 -5.40 4.68 -30.66
N GLU A 292 -4.23 4.07 -30.55
CA GLU A 292 -3.69 3.54 -29.28
C GLU A 292 -3.30 4.64 -28.29
N GLN A 293 -2.72 5.72 -28.78
CA GLN A 293 -2.36 6.87 -27.95
C GLN A 293 -3.58 7.74 -27.57
N GLY A 294 -4.77 7.43 -28.08
CA GLY A 294 -5.95 8.25 -27.88
C GLY A 294 -5.84 9.66 -28.51
N THR A 295 -4.86 9.86 -29.42
CA THR A 295 -4.64 11.15 -30.10
C THR A 295 -5.44 11.28 -31.38
N GLN A 296 -6.10 10.20 -31.84
CA GLN A 296 -7.04 10.23 -32.93
C GLN A 296 -8.22 11.14 -32.57
N LYS A 297 -8.46 12.18 -33.36
CA LYS A 297 -9.70 12.95 -33.23
C LYS A 297 -10.84 12.06 -33.71
N VAL A 298 -11.68 11.65 -32.79
CA VAL A 298 -12.88 10.87 -33.09
C VAL A 298 -14.05 11.83 -33.13
N SER A 299 -14.83 11.76 -34.20
CA SER A 299 -16.03 12.58 -34.38
C SER A 299 -17.26 11.68 -34.35
N PHE A 300 -17.76 11.44 -33.14
CA PHE A 300 -19.02 10.71 -32.97
C PHE A 300 -20.19 11.55 -33.45
N GLU A 301 -21.01 10.97 -34.31
CA GLU A 301 -22.26 11.56 -34.79
C GLU A 301 -23.37 10.50 -34.88
N GLN A 302 -24.61 10.94 -34.87
CA GLN A 302 -25.76 10.05 -35.09
C GLN A 302 -25.83 9.68 -36.55
N ALA A 303 -25.49 8.44 -36.88
CA ALA A 303 -25.52 7.95 -38.26
C ALA A 303 -26.20 6.59 -38.37
N ASP A 304 -26.73 6.28 -39.49
CA ASP A 304 -27.36 4.99 -39.79
C ASP A 304 -26.28 4.01 -40.29
N LEU A 305 -26.00 2.97 -39.47
CA LEU A 305 -25.02 1.93 -39.77
C LEU A 305 -25.46 1.09 -40.99
N GLY A 306 -26.75 0.88 -41.18
CA GLY A 306 -27.28 0.15 -42.32
C GLY A 306 -27.02 0.89 -43.64
N GLU A 307 -27.36 2.18 -43.69
CA GLU A 307 -27.10 3.05 -44.86
C GLU A 307 -25.58 3.13 -45.15
N LEU A 308 -24.77 3.30 -44.11
CA LEU A 308 -23.31 3.32 -44.24
C LEU A 308 -22.77 2.02 -44.85
N ALA A 309 -23.26 0.86 -44.37
CA ALA A 309 -22.85 -0.45 -44.91
C ALA A 309 -23.26 -0.61 -46.40
N GLU A 310 -24.45 -0.16 -46.77
CA GLU A 310 -24.90 -0.18 -48.18
C GLU A 310 -23.97 0.65 -49.09
N VAL A 311 -23.65 1.89 -48.69
CA VAL A 311 -22.76 2.77 -49.43
C VAL A 311 -21.36 2.14 -49.61
N VAL A 312 -20.81 1.54 -48.54
CA VAL A 312 -19.52 0.85 -48.59
C VAL A 312 -19.60 -0.39 -49.49
N CYS A 313 -20.64 -1.19 -49.38
CA CYS A 313 -20.84 -2.36 -50.23
C CYS A 313 -20.93 -1.99 -51.72
N GLU A 314 -21.62 -0.89 -52.06
CA GLU A 314 -21.68 -0.40 -53.43
C GLU A 314 -20.29 -0.01 -53.98
N GLN A 315 -19.49 0.68 -53.16
CA GLN A 315 -18.11 1.03 -53.53
C GLN A 315 -17.24 -0.22 -53.70
N GLN A 316 -17.36 -1.21 -52.78
CA GLN A 316 -16.59 -2.43 -52.85
C GLN A 316 -16.99 -3.38 -53.96
N ARG A 317 -18.25 -3.35 -54.43
CA ARG A 317 -18.66 -4.09 -55.64
C ARG A 317 -17.87 -3.70 -56.91
N LEU A 318 -17.48 -2.43 -57.01
CA LEU A 318 -16.66 -1.95 -58.13
C LEU A 318 -15.21 -2.48 -58.07
N LEU A 319 -14.75 -2.91 -56.91
CA LEU A 319 -13.42 -3.43 -56.66
C LEU A 319 -13.39 -4.96 -56.50
N ALA A 320 -14.56 -5.59 -56.52
CA ALA A 320 -14.69 -7.03 -56.36
C ALA A 320 -14.00 -7.77 -57.52
N PRO A 321 -13.36 -8.92 -57.28
CA PRO A 321 -12.89 -9.83 -58.33
C PRO A 321 -14.05 -10.22 -59.27
N GLU A 322 -13.76 -10.40 -60.58
CA GLU A 322 -14.79 -10.58 -61.65
C GLU A 322 -15.82 -11.67 -61.34
N ASP A 323 -15.46 -12.71 -60.62
CA ASP A 323 -16.36 -13.83 -60.30
C ASP A 323 -16.90 -13.81 -58.85
N THR A 324 -16.65 -12.77 -58.06
CA THR A 324 -17.10 -12.72 -56.65
C THR A 324 -18.41 -11.94 -56.49
N THR A 325 -19.39 -12.53 -55.79
CA THR A 325 -20.68 -11.89 -55.52
C THR A 325 -20.68 -11.26 -54.15
N LEU A 326 -20.96 -9.92 -54.06
CA LEU A 326 -21.15 -9.21 -52.78
C LEU A 326 -22.63 -8.90 -52.55
N THR A 327 -23.22 -9.47 -51.53
CA THR A 327 -24.59 -9.16 -51.09
C THR A 327 -24.57 -8.29 -49.84
N CYS A 328 -25.62 -7.51 -49.66
CA CYS A 328 -25.75 -6.62 -48.51
C CYS A 328 -27.19 -6.66 -48.00
N HIS A 329 -27.37 -7.03 -46.74
CA HIS A 329 -28.67 -7.16 -46.07
C HIS A 329 -28.69 -6.29 -44.81
N THR A 330 -29.23 -5.10 -44.89
CA THR A 330 -29.18 -4.12 -43.81
C THR A 330 -30.57 -3.79 -43.27
N GLN A 331 -30.57 -3.41 -42.00
CA GLN A 331 -31.70 -2.77 -41.33
C GLN A 331 -31.28 -1.35 -40.93
N PRO A 332 -32.14 -0.33 -41.08
CA PRO A 332 -31.84 1.00 -40.56
C PRO A 332 -31.56 0.97 -39.06
N LEU A 333 -30.37 1.33 -38.65
CA LEU A 333 -29.94 1.35 -37.25
C LEU A 333 -29.11 2.60 -36.98
N THR A 334 -29.75 3.61 -36.38
CA THR A 334 -29.09 4.83 -35.97
C THR A 334 -28.40 4.64 -34.59
N LEU A 335 -27.11 4.90 -34.55
CA LEU A 335 -26.33 4.89 -33.31
C LEU A 335 -25.24 5.97 -33.40
N GLU A 336 -24.60 6.25 -32.28
CA GLU A 336 -23.49 7.19 -32.18
C GLU A 336 -22.22 6.53 -32.67
N LEU A 337 -21.68 6.95 -33.82
CA LEU A 337 -20.47 6.37 -34.41
C LEU A 337 -19.63 7.41 -35.17
N ASP A 338 -18.33 7.12 -35.34
CA ASP A 338 -17.47 7.85 -36.27
C ASP A 338 -17.57 7.20 -37.67
N VAL A 339 -18.19 7.89 -38.59
CA VAL A 339 -18.48 7.41 -39.95
C VAL A 339 -17.19 7.01 -40.69
N LEU A 340 -16.11 7.78 -40.54
CA LEU A 340 -14.84 7.51 -41.22
C LEU A 340 -14.17 6.24 -40.69
N LEU A 341 -14.15 6.07 -39.38
CA LEU A 341 -13.58 4.87 -38.73
C LEU A 341 -14.42 3.63 -39.07
N MET A 342 -15.74 3.76 -39.05
CA MET A 342 -16.64 2.64 -39.36
C MET A 342 -16.55 2.25 -40.83
N THR A 343 -16.43 3.20 -41.76
CA THR A 343 -16.13 2.95 -43.19
C THR A 343 -14.82 2.15 -43.32
N ARG A 344 -13.78 2.48 -42.58
CA ARG A 344 -12.51 1.73 -42.58
C ARG A 344 -12.65 0.32 -42.04
N LEU A 345 -13.43 0.14 -40.97
CA LEU A 345 -13.72 -1.18 -40.43
C LEU A 345 -14.38 -2.07 -41.49
N LEU A 346 -15.42 -1.59 -42.12
CA LEU A 346 -16.14 -2.29 -43.20
C LEU A 346 -15.20 -2.62 -44.34
N ASN A 347 -14.43 -1.65 -44.84
CA ASN A 347 -13.48 -1.85 -45.93
C ASN A 347 -12.43 -2.93 -45.59
N ASN A 348 -11.92 -2.97 -44.33
CA ASN A 348 -10.97 -4.00 -43.93
C ASN A 348 -11.61 -5.39 -43.90
N LEU A 349 -12.84 -5.53 -43.42
CA LEU A 349 -13.54 -6.83 -43.39
C LEU A 349 -13.88 -7.31 -44.78
N ILE A 350 -14.45 -6.46 -45.64
CA ILE A 350 -14.85 -6.83 -47.01
C ILE A 350 -13.62 -7.14 -47.89
N SER A 351 -12.54 -6.33 -47.79
CA SER A 351 -11.31 -6.59 -48.54
C SER A 351 -10.63 -7.89 -48.10
N ASN A 352 -10.72 -8.26 -46.80
CA ASN A 352 -10.27 -9.55 -46.34
C ASN A 352 -11.12 -10.69 -46.92
N ALA A 353 -12.45 -10.57 -46.92
CA ALA A 353 -13.33 -11.54 -47.55
C ALA A 353 -13.01 -11.77 -49.05
N PHE A 354 -12.74 -10.73 -49.82
CA PHE A 354 -12.30 -10.84 -51.21
C PHE A 354 -10.93 -11.52 -51.32
N ARG A 355 -9.98 -11.20 -50.48
CA ARG A 355 -8.61 -11.73 -50.51
C ARG A 355 -8.54 -13.22 -50.19
N TYR A 356 -9.29 -13.65 -49.22
CA TYR A 356 -9.27 -15.03 -48.73
C TYR A 356 -10.45 -15.87 -49.22
N GLY A 357 -11.32 -15.28 -50.05
CA GLY A 357 -12.40 -15.92 -50.77
C GLY A 357 -11.91 -16.94 -51.80
N VAL A 358 -12.81 -17.76 -52.29
CA VAL A 358 -12.58 -18.69 -53.38
C VAL A 358 -13.02 -18.05 -54.70
N PRO A 359 -12.43 -18.40 -55.85
CA PRO A 359 -12.93 -17.96 -57.17
C PRO A 359 -14.40 -18.32 -57.35
N GLY A 360 -15.25 -17.36 -57.76
CA GLY A 360 -16.70 -17.53 -57.81
C GLY A 360 -17.40 -17.51 -56.45
N GLY A 361 -16.69 -17.07 -55.41
CA GLY A 361 -17.19 -17.07 -54.03
C GLY A 361 -18.23 -15.99 -53.75
N HIS A 362 -18.78 -16.05 -52.58
CA HIS A 362 -19.83 -15.17 -52.10
C HIS A 362 -19.42 -14.48 -50.80
N VAL A 363 -19.63 -13.17 -50.73
CA VAL A 363 -19.45 -12.34 -49.52
C VAL A 363 -20.81 -11.73 -49.17
N ASP A 364 -21.24 -11.94 -47.93
CA ASP A 364 -22.46 -11.39 -47.36
C ASP A 364 -22.18 -10.41 -46.23
N VAL A 365 -22.74 -9.21 -46.34
CA VAL A 365 -22.67 -8.16 -45.31
C VAL A 365 -24.06 -7.98 -44.74
N ALA A 366 -24.23 -8.14 -43.45
CA ALA A 366 -25.53 -7.92 -42.81
C ALA A 366 -25.42 -6.99 -41.62
N VAL A 367 -26.41 -6.11 -41.49
CA VAL A 367 -26.57 -5.23 -40.31
C VAL A 367 -27.95 -5.52 -39.72
N ARG A 368 -27.99 -5.92 -38.44
CA ARG A 368 -29.23 -6.22 -37.74
C ARG A 368 -29.17 -5.77 -36.27
N ARG A 369 -30.34 -5.62 -35.67
CA ARG A 369 -30.44 -5.35 -34.26
C ARG A 369 -30.58 -6.69 -33.49
N GLU A 370 -29.77 -6.86 -32.44
CA GLU A 370 -29.90 -7.96 -31.48
C GLU A 370 -29.96 -7.38 -30.06
N GLY A 371 -31.16 -7.28 -29.53
CA GLY A 371 -31.37 -6.67 -28.20
C GLY A 371 -30.99 -5.21 -28.16
N ASP A 372 -29.99 -4.86 -27.32
CA ASP A 372 -29.46 -3.50 -27.16
C ASP A 372 -28.18 -3.26 -28.01
N ASP A 373 -27.82 -4.20 -28.90
CA ASP A 373 -26.67 -4.11 -29.76
C ASP A 373 -27.06 -3.98 -31.23
N ALA A 374 -26.28 -3.19 -31.98
CA ALA A 374 -26.18 -3.27 -33.44
C ALA A 374 -25.16 -4.34 -33.78
N VAL A 375 -25.53 -5.31 -34.59
CA VAL A 375 -24.67 -6.41 -35.03
C VAL A 375 -24.41 -6.29 -36.52
N LEU A 376 -23.12 -6.09 -36.84
CA LEU A 376 -22.61 -6.10 -38.21
C LEU A 376 -21.91 -7.44 -38.43
N THR A 377 -22.25 -8.15 -39.46
CA THR A 377 -21.57 -9.39 -39.88
C THR A 377 -21.04 -9.27 -41.31
N VAL A 378 -19.84 -9.81 -41.52
CA VAL A 378 -19.26 -10.03 -42.83
C VAL A 378 -18.89 -11.49 -42.95
N SER A 379 -19.56 -12.21 -43.84
CA SER A 379 -19.37 -13.65 -44.06
C SER A 379 -18.78 -13.90 -45.45
N ASP A 380 -17.83 -14.81 -45.52
CA ASP A 380 -17.23 -15.31 -46.75
C ASP A 380 -17.26 -16.86 -46.79
N ASP A 381 -17.23 -17.42 -47.99
CA ASP A 381 -17.12 -18.85 -48.28
C ASP A 381 -15.68 -19.25 -48.60
N GLY A 382 -14.72 -18.51 -48.11
CA GLY A 382 -13.29 -18.65 -48.40
C GLY A 382 -12.62 -19.84 -47.72
N ILE A 383 -11.30 -19.76 -47.62
CA ILE A 383 -10.44 -20.83 -47.07
C ILE A 383 -10.70 -21.18 -45.62
N GLY A 384 -11.34 -20.25 -44.88
CA GLY A 384 -11.55 -20.40 -43.42
C GLY A 384 -10.26 -20.33 -42.58
N ILE A 385 -10.44 -20.34 -41.27
CA ILE A 385 -9.39 -20.11 -40.26
C ILE A 385 -9.41 -21.27 -39.27
N ALA A 386 -8.26 -21.90 -39.06
CA ALA A 386 -8.13 -22.97 -38.07
C ALA A 386 -8.35 -22.43 -36.63
N PRO A 387 -8.96 -23.22 -35.71
CA PRO A 387 -9.27 -22.77 -34.36
C PRO A 387 -8.07 -22.20 -33.60
N GLU A 388 -6.88 -22.78 -33.78
CA GLU A 388 -5.65 -22.36 -33.10
C GLU A 388 -5.15 -20.99 -33.56
N GLN A 389 -5.65 -20.50 -34.70
CA GLN A 389 -5.27 -19.22 -35.31
C GLN A 389 -6.28 -18.12 -35.02
N GLN A 390 -7.52 -18.43 -34.64
CA GLN A 390 -8.61 -17.48 -34.48
C GLN A 390 -8.35 -16.42 -33.38
N GLU A 391 -7.60 -16.76 -32.33
CA GLU A 391 -7.16 -15.80 -31.33
C GLU A 391 -6.00 -14.91 -31.85
N ARG A 392 -5.17 -15.43 -32.76
CA ARG A 392 -3.96 -14.78 -33.23
C ARG A 392 -4.21 -13.81 -34.37
N ILE A 393 -5.28 -13.98 -35.16
CA ILE A 393 -5.60 -13.08 -36.29
C ILE A 393 -5.83 -11.63 -35.87
N TRP A 394 -6.10 -11.38 -34.60
CA TRP A 394 -6.27 -10.03 -34.04
C TRP A 394 -4.94 -9.38 -33.61
N GLN A 395 -3.80 -10.11 -33.73
CA GLN A 395 -2.48 -9.57 -33.44
C GLN A 395 -1.97 -8.75 -34.61
N ARG A 396 -1.14 -7.76 -34.33
CA ARG A 396 -0.50 -6.93 -35.36
C ARG A 396 0.42 -7.79 -36.23
N PHE A 397 0.45 -7.53 -37.54
CA PHE A 397 1.28 -8.21 -38.53
C PHE A 397 1.05 -9.72 -38.64
N TYR A 398 0.04 -10.28 -37.96
CA TYR A 398 -0.24 -11.69 -38.07
C TYR A 398 -0.94 -12.03 -39.38
N GLN A 399 -0.41 -13.03 -40.06
CA GLN A 399 -0.97 -13.61 -41.30
C GLN A 399 -0.98 -15.14 -41.17
N VAL A 400 -2.06 -15.78 -41.58
CA VAL A 400 -2.20 -17.24 -41.56
C VAL A 400 -1.25 -17.93 -42.54
N ASP A 401 -1.12 -17.37 -43.75
CA ASP A 401 -0.22 -17.85 -44.83
C ASP A 401 0.31 -16.66 -45.65
N PRO A 402 1.53 -16.16 -45.34
CA PRO A 402 2.13 -15.06 -46.06
C PRO A 402 2.37 -15.35 -47.55
N ALA A 403 2.58 -16.60 -47.91
CA ALA A 403 2.90 -17.01 -49.30
C ALA A 403 1.69 -16.94 -50.21
N ARG A 404 0.48 -17.20 -49.69
CA ARG A 404 -0.76 -17.14 -50.47
C ARG A 404 -1.34 -15.75 -50.67
N SER A 405 -0.99 -14.81 -49.82
CA SER A 405 -1.51 -13.42 -49.87
C SER A 405 -0.86 -12.58 -50.94
N GLY A 406 0.03 -13.14 -51.80
CA GLY A 406 0.68 -12.39 -52.88
C GLY A 406 1.52 -11.21 -52.42
N GLY A 407 1.89 -11.15 -51.13
CA GLY A 407 2.65 -10.03 -50.53
C GLY A 407 1.84 -8.75 -50.28
N GLU A 408 0.55 -8.72 -50.57
CA GLU A 408 -0.27 -7.51 -50.43
C GLU A 408 -0.92 -7.33 -49.05
N GLY A 409 -0.87 -8.35 -48.18
CA GLY A 409 -1.41 -8.29 -46.82
C GLY A 409 -0.41 -7.71 -45.82
N THR A 410 -0.82 -6.73 -45.05
CA THR A 410 0.03 -6.13 -44.00
C THR A 410 -0.18 -6.78 -42.63
N GLY A 411 -1.18 -7.64 -42.44
CA GLY A 411 -1.55 -8.18 -41.14
C GLY A 411 -2.07 -7.14 -40.11
N LEU A 412 -2.36 -5.93 -40.55
CA LEU A 412 -2.83 -4.83 -39.70
C LEU A 412 -4.35 -4.59 -39.77
N GLY A 413 -5.02 -5.14 -40.80
CA GLY A 413 -6.44 -4.86 -41.05
C GLY A 413 -7.38 -5.32 -39.95
N LEU A 414 -7.26 -6.60 -39.50
CA LEU A 414 -8.10 -7.13 -38.42
C LEU A 414 -7.79 -6.54 -37.07
N TYR A 415 -6.52 -6.23 -36.80
CA TYR A 415 -6.14 -5.47 -35.58
C TYR A 415 -6.83 -4.10 -35.56
N MET A 416 -6.84 -3.39 -36.68
CA MET A 416 -7.53 -2.09 -36.83
C MET A 416 -9.05 -2.25 -36.61
N VAL A 417 -9.68 -3.28 -37.15
CA VAL A 417 -11.10 -3.60 -36.90
C VAL A 417 -11.37 -3.74 -35.41
N GLN A 418 -10.52 -4.48 -34.68
CA GLN A 418 -10.67 -4.65 -33.24
C GLN A 418 -10.52 -3.32 -32.47
N GLN A 419 -9.54 -2.49 -32.83
CA GLN A 419 -9.35 -1.20 -32.15
C GLN A 419 -10.51 -0.22 -32.43
N ILE A 420 -11.01 -0.17 -33.67
CA ILE A 420 -12.18 0.67 -34.02
C ILE A 420 -13.42 0.21 -33.24
N ALA A 421 -13.71 -1.10 -33.21
CA ALA A 421 -14.85 -1.63 -32.46
C ALA A 421 -14.75 -1.30 -30.96
N ARG A 422 -13.57 -1.46 -30.36
CA ARG A 422 -13.32 -1.10 -28.95
C ARG A 422 -13.54 0.39 -28.67
N LEU A 423 -13.12 1.25 -29.59
CA LEU A 423 -13.30 2.70 -29.48
C LEU A 423 -14.78 3.10 -29.45
N HIS A 424 -15.64 2.32 -30.15
CA HIS A 424 -17.09 2.47 -30.14
C HIS A 424 -17.78 1.69 -29.00
N GLY A 425 -17.01 1.18 -27.99
CA GLY A 425 -17.54 0.40 -26.88
C GLY A 425 -18.02 -1.01 -27.26
N GLY A 426 -17.68 -1.46 -28.45
CA GLY A 426 -18.10 -2.75 -28.99
C GLY A 426 -17.06 -3.87 -28.88
N THR A 427 -17.43 -5.03 -29.42
CA THR A 427 -16.59 -6.23 -29.47
C THR A 427 -16.56 -6.83 -30.87
N VAL A 428 -15.53 -7.62 -31.17
CA VAL A 428 -15.40 -8.38 -32.41
C VAL A 428 -15.19 -9.85 -32.11
N SER A 429 -15.73 -10.71 -32.97
CA SER A 429 -15.54 -12.16 -32.90
C SER A 429 -15.47 -12.74 -34.32
N VAL A 430 -14.98 -13.97 -34.42
CA VAL A 430 -14.94 -14.74 -35.68
C VAL A 430 -15.48 -16.13 -35.39
N ASP A 431 -16.30 -16.63 -36.34
CA ASP A 431 -16.70 -18.04 -36.41
C ASP A 431 -16.23 -18.54 -37.77
N SER A 432 -15.35 -19.55 -37.78
CA SER A 432 -14.69 -20.00 -38.99
C SER A 432 -14.20 -21.45 -38.82
N ALA A 433 -14.18 -22.18 -39.93
CA ALA A 433 -13.55 -23.49 -40.00
C ALA A 433 -12.82 -23.66 -41.33
N PRO A 434 -11.70 -24.38 -41.40
CA PRO A 434 -10.97 -24.63 -42.64
C PRO A 434 -11.86 -25.16 -43.74
N GLY A 435 -11.86 -24.54 -44.88
CA GLY A 435 -12.65 -24.87 -46.06
C GLY A 435 -14.16 -24.57 -45.99
N LYS A 436 -14.61 -23.87 -44.94
CA LYS A 436 -16.02 -23.46 -44.74
C LYS A 436 -16.24 -21.93 -44.75
N GLY A 437 -15.17 -21.18 -44.99
CA GLY A 437 -15.24 -19.72 -44.93
C GLY A 437 -15.16 -19.18 -43.49
N SER A 438 -15.42 -17.87 -43.37
CA SER A 438 -15.38 -17.16 -42.09
C SER A 438 -16.55 -16.18 -41.96
N THR A 439 -17.03 -15.99 -40.75
CA THR A 439 -18.01 -14.95 -40.38
C THR A 439 -17.42 -14.09 -39.29
N PHE A 440 -17.11 -12.86 -39.66
CA PHE A 440 -16.68 -11.83 -38.68
C PHE A 440 -17.89 -11.09 -38.18
N THR A 441 -18.03 -10.99 -36.86
CA THR A 441 -19.14 -10.34 -36.19
C THR A 441 -18.63 -9.16 -35.33
N VAL A 442 -19.15 -7.97 -35.60
CA VAL A 442 -18.91 -6.75 -34.81
C VAL A 442 -20.20 -6.42 -34.02
N ARG A 443 -20.14 -6.30 -32.73
CA ARG A 443 -21.23 -5.90 -31.87
C ARG A 443 -20.95 -4.52 -31.30
N LEU A 444 -21.88 -3.59 -31.52
CA LEU A 444 -21.78 -2.20 -31.07
C LEU A 444 -23.00 -1.89 -30.19
N PRO A 445 -22.82 -1.30 -28.99
CA PRO A 445 -23.94 -0.91 -28.16
C PRO A 445 -24.75 0.22 -28.82
N LEU A 446 -26.08 0.10 -28.87
CA LEU A 446 -26.99 1.14 -29.39
C LEU A 446 -27.00 2.38 -28.48
N ARG A 447 -26.60 2.23 -27.21
CA ARG A 447 -26.39 3.34 -26.28
C ARG A 447 -24.95 3.29 -25.80
N PRO A 448 -24.19 4.39 -25.88
CA PRO A 448 -22.84 4.39 -25.32
C PRO A 448 -22.90 4.02 -23.81
N ALA A 449 -21.96 3.21 -23.35
CA ALA A 449 -21.79 2.95 -21.93
C ALA A 449 -21.50 4.29 -21.23
N ALA A 450 -22.30 4.67 -20.26
CA ALA A 450 -22.20 5.92 -19.50
C ALA A 450 -20.88 6.03 -18.72
#